data_1d04ce80e23893a11006ed4c13ba9a0b
#
_entry.id   1d04ce80e23893a11006ed4c13ba9a0b
#
_cell.length_a   1.000
_cell.length_b   1.000
_cell.length_c   1.000
_cell.angle_alpha   90.00
_cell.angle_beta   90.00
_cell.angle_gamma   90.00
#
_symmetry.space_group_name_H-M   'P 1'
#
loop_
_entity.id
_entity.type
_entity.pdbx_description
1 polymer ?
#
loop_
_entity_poly.entity_id
_entity_poly.type
_entity_poly.pdbx_seq_one_letter_code
_entity_poly.pdbx_strand_id
1 'polypeptide(L)'
;MKTTKIMAHKKFQKGKIDPRIYGYFVEHMGRVVYSGIYEPGHATADENGFRQDVAQAMHKMGVTTVRYPGGNFVSNYDWRDGVGPVKSRPRKIDLAWKSIETNEVGTDEFMKWAEKNAIDPMFAVNLGTGDIKSAVSLLEYCNFPGGTYYSDMRRENGREKPYGIHTWCLGNEMDGDWQIGHKTAWEYGRIAHEAGKAMKLLDPSIELTVCGSSMSSNATFGEW
;
A
#
# COMPACT_ATOMS: atom_id res chain seq x y z
N MET A 1 21.76 33.93 -25.33
CA MET A 1 20.50 33.42 -24.77
C MET A 1 19.95 32.37 -25.70
N LYS A 2 19.57 31.20 -25.19
CA LYS A 2 18.86 30.20 -26.00
C LYS A 2 17.35 30.44 -25.86
N THR A 3 16.66 30.59 -26.99
CA THR A 3 15.21 30.84 -27.01
C THR A 3 14.48 29.53 -27.34
N THR A 4 13.46 29.21 -26.57
CA THR A 4 12.60 28.04 -26.81
C THR A 4 11.19 28.52 -27.10
N LYS A 5 10.58 28.01 -28.16
CA LYS A 5 9.18 28.29 -28.51
C LYS A 5 8.31 27.08 -28.09
N ILE A 6 7.33 27.34 -27.22
CA ILE A 6 6.34 26.32 -26.80
C ILE A 6 5.03 26.65 -27.53
N MET A 7 4.45 25.63 -28.17
CA MET A 7 3.12 25.71 -28.80
C MET A 7 2.18 24.74 -28.07
N ALA A 8 1.07 25.26 -27.54
CA ALA A 8 0.01 24.49 -26.96
C ALA A 8 -1.31 24.73 -27.70
N HIS A 9 -1.99 23.71 -28.11
CA HIS A 9 -3.28 23.78 -28.79
C HIS A 9 -4.10 22.51 -28.51
N LYS A 10 -5.43 22.64 -28.33
CA LYS A 10 -6.32 21.49 -28.03
C LYS A 10 -6.27 20.35 -29.05
N LYS A 11 -5.90 20.62 -30.31
CA LYS A 11 -5.65 19.58 -31.32
C LYS A 11 -4.36 18.79 -31.10
N PHE A 12 -3.46 19.25 -30.20
CA PHE A 12 -2.23 18.56 -29.84
C PHE A 12 -2.36 17.73 -28.56
N GLN A 13 -3.59 17.58 -28.07
CA GLN A 13 -3.86 16.74 -26.90
C GLN A 13 -3.42 15.29 -27.18
N LYS A 14 -2.62 14.71 -26.29
CA LYS A 14 -2.10 13.33 -26.40
C LYS A 14 -2.90 12.31 -25.60
N GLY A 15 -3.58 12.73 -24.53
CA GLY A 15 -4.39 11.87 -23.67
C GLY A 15 -4.94 12.62 -22.48
N LYS A 16 -5.71 11.91 -21.66
CA LYS A 16 -6.11 12.36 -20.33
C LYS A 16 -4.98 12.08 -19.34
N ILE A 17 -4.80 12.97 -18.37
CA ILE A 17 -3.94 12.70 -17.22
C ILE A 17 -4.70 11.72 -16.31
N ASP A 18 -4.08 10.59 -15.98
CA ASP A 18 -4.62 9.66 -15.00
C ASP A 18 -4.57 10.33 -13.62
N PRO A 19 -5.69 10.36 -12.86
CA PRO A 19 -5.72 10.97 -11.54
C PRO A 19 -4.68 10.39 -10.57
N ARG A 20 -4.28 9.14 -10.74
CA ARG A 20 -3.27 8.46 -9.91
C ARG A 20 -1.90 9.15 -9.92
N ILE A 21 -1.61 10.02 -10.92
CA ILE A 21 -0.39 10.84 -10.91
C ILE A 21 -0.33 11.80 -9.71
N TYR A 22 -1.47 12.13 -9.12
CA TYR A 22 -1.59 12.93 -7.90
C TYR A 22 -1.66 12.04 -6.65
N GLY A 23 -1.13 10.82 -6.74
CA GLY A 23 -1.03 9.86 -5.66
C GLY A 23 0.04 10.25 -4.65
N TYR A 24 -0.13 9.72 -3.44
CA TYR A 24 0.81 9.86 -2.34
C TYR A 24 1.18 8.50 -1.75
N PHE A 25 2.16 8.52 -0.87
CA PHE A 25 2.72 7.34 -0.26
C PHE A 25 2.63 7.45 1.26
N VAL A 26 2.07 6.43 1.90
CA VAL A 26 2.00 6.31 3.35
C VAL A 26 2.68 5.02 3.76
N GLU A 27 3.67 5.13 4.63
CA GLU A 27 4.45 4.04 5.16
C GLU A 27 4.53 4.13 6.68
N HIS A 28 4.59 2.99 7.36
CA HIS A 28 4.89 2.90 8.78
C HIS A 28 6.37 3.22 9.04
N MET A 29 6.72 4.49 8.84
CA MET A 29 8.08 5.02 8.90
C MET A 29 8.06 6.37 9.62
N GLY A 30 8.93 6.55 10.60
CA GLY A 30 9.06 7.82 11.31
C GLY A 30 7.72 8.35 11.82
N ARG A 31 7.33 9.54 11.39
CA ARG A 31 6.08 10.20 11.77
C ARG A 31 5.04 10.27 10.64
N VAL A 32 5.07 9.33 9.71
CA VAL A 32 4.11 9.35 8.59
C VAL A 32 2.75 8.82 9.03
N VAL A 33 2.71 7.66 9.69
CA VAL A 33 1.47 7.10 10.26
C VAL A 33 1.27 7.64 11.67
N TYR A 34 2.05 7.18 12.64
CA TYR A 34 1.93 7.60 14.04
C TYR A 34 2.48 9.01 14.24
N SER A 35 1.67 9.88 14.89
CA SER A 35 1.88 11.33 14.99
C SER A 35 1.98 12.07 13.65
N GLY A 36 1.54 11.41 12.58
CA GLY A 36 1.36 11.95 11.24
C GLY A 36 -0.12 11.96 10.86
N ILE A 37 -0.58 10.98 10.07
CA ILE A 37 -2.00 10.86 9.74
C ILE A 37 -2.85 10.39 10.93
N TYR A 38 -2.27 9.65 11.87
CA TYR A 38 -2.92 9.08 13.05
C TYR A 38 -2.25 9.57 14.33
N GLU A 39 -3.01 10.27 15.18
CA GLU A 39 -2.59 10.80 16.47
C GLU A 39 -3.84 11.05 17.35
N PRO A 40 -4.36 10.04 18.08
CA PRO A 40 -5.63 10.14 18.80
C PRO A 40 -5.70 11.28 19.82
N GLY A 41 -4.54 11.70 20.36
CA GLY A 41 -4.46 12.85 21.32
C GLY A 41 -4.36 14.22 20.67
N HIS A 42 -4.33 14.32 19.34
CA HIS A 42 -4.19 15.61 18.66
C HIS A 42 -5.49 16.39 18.67
N ALA A 43 -5.42 17.73 18.76
CA ALA A 43 -6.59 18.62 18.82
C ALA A 43 -7.53 18.51 17.60
N THR A 44 -7.01 18.06 16.45
CA THR A 44 -7.78 17.86 15.22
C THR A 44 -8.09 16.39 14.95
N ALA A 45 -7.79 15.48 15.88
CA ALA A 45 -8.11 14.07 15.69
C ALA A 45 -9.62 13.84 15.62
N ASP A 46 -10.06 13.00 14.70
CA ASP A 46 -11.43 12.55 14.64
C ASP A 46 -11.70 11.42 15.66
N GLU A 47 -12.92 10.90 15.66
CA GLU A 47 -13.37 9.82 16.53
C GLU A 47 -12.58 8.50 16.36
N ASN A 48 -11.88 8.34 15.22
CA ASN A 48 -11.02 7.19 14.92
C ASN A 48 -9.54 7.49 15.17
N GLY A 49 -9.17 8.68 15.64
CA GLY A 49 -7.80 9.09 15.92
C GLY A 49 -7.04 9.66 14.73
N PHE A 50 -7.69 9.88 13.60
CA PHE A 50 -7.06 10.45 12.40
C PHE A 50 -7.08 11.96 12.37
N ARG A 51 -5.94 12.58 12.07
CA ARG A 51 -5.76 14.03 12.04
C ARG A 51 -6.47 14.68 10.86
N GLN A 52 -7.40 15.57 11.15
CA GLN A 52 -8.19 16.25 10.13
C GLN A 52 -7.45 17.43 9.48
N ASP A 53 -6.49 18.03 10.14
CA ASP A 53 -5.61 19.05 9.53
C ASP A 53 -4.74 18.45 8.42
N VAL A 54 -4.23 17.23 8.62
CA VAL A 54 -3.48 16.48 7.59
C VAL A 54 -4.39 16.10 6.43
N ALA A 55 -5.58 15.56 6.72
CA ALA A 55 -6.56 15.22 5.70
C ALA A 55 -6.95 16.44 4.85
N GLN A 56 -7.20 17.59 5.47
CA GLN A 56 -7.49 18.85 4.77
C GLN A 56 -6.33 19.32 3.89
N ALA A 57 -5.07 19.17 4.35
CA ALA A 57 -3.90 19.50 3.55
C ALA A 57 -3.82 18.59 2.31
N MET A 58 -4.06 17.29 2.46
CA MET A 58 -4.09 16.34 1.36
C MET A 58 -5.19 16.67 0.33
N HIS A 59 -6.39 17.03 0.79
CA HIS A 59 -7.47 17.48 -0.09
C HIS A 59 -7.09 18.75 -0.87
N LYS A 60 -6.45 19.74 -0.22
CA LYS A 60 -5.97 20.96 -0.88
C LYS A 60 -4.89 20.68 -1.93
N MET A 61 -4.07 19.65 -1.73
CA MET A 61 -3.08 19.20 -2.70
C MET A 61 -3.67 18.36 -3.84
N GLY A 62 -4.96 17.99 -3.75
CA GLY A 62 -5.63 17.18 -4.76
C GLY A 62 -5.21 15.72 -4.76
N VAL A 63 -4.90 15.15 -3.58
CA VAL A 63 -4.54 13.74 -3.43
C VAL A 63 -5.70 12.86 -3.86
N THR A 64 -5.45 11.91 -4.74
CA THR A 64 -6.46 11.01 -5.30
C THR A 64 -6.24 9.55 -4.90
N THR A 65 -4.98 9.16 -4.74
CA THR A 65 -4.58 7.78 -4.47
C THR A 65 -3.52 7.77 -3.37
N VAL A 66 -3.54 6.75 -2.50
CA VAL A 66 -2.50 6.54 -1.50
C VAL A 66 -2.04 5.09 -1.52
N ARG A 67 -0.72 4.89 -1.69
CA ARG A 67 -0.08 3.58 -1.56
C ARG A 67 0.22 3.28 -0.09
N TYR A 68 -0.13 2.06 0.36
CA TYR A 68 -0.06 1.57 1.74
C TYR A 68 0.29 0.06 1.75
N PRO A 69 0.88 -0.57 2.78
CA PRO A 69 1.30 0.00 4.07
C PRO A 69 2.70 0.59 4.07
N GLY A 70 3.37 0.62 2.93
CA GLY A 70 4.68 1.23 2.84
C GLY A 70 5.56 0.67 1.74
N GLY A 71 6.82 1.08 1.80
CA GLY A 71 7.95 0.65 1.02
C GLY A 71 8.70 -0.47 1.73
N ASN A 72 9.82 -0.11 2.40
CA ASN A 72 10.66 -1.10 3.10
C ASN A 72 9.92 -1.83 4.21
N PHE A 73 8.99 -1.16 4.86
CA PHE A 73 8.13 -1.75 5.90
C PHE A 73 7.40 -3.01 5.42
N VAL A 74 6.80 -2.99 4.21
CA VAL A 74 5.98 -4.11 3.74
C VAL A 74 6.76 -5.41 3.61
N SER A 75 8.07 -5.33 3.34
CA SER A 75 8.90 -6.51 3.06
C SER A 75 9.08 -7.45 4.26
N ASN A 76 8.75 -6.99 5.48
CA ASN A 76 8.77 -7.82 6.70
C ASN A 76 7.45 -7.78 7.48
N TYR A 77 6.40 -7.18 6.94
CA TYR A 77 5.13 -7.02 7.63
C TYR A 77 4.18 -8.19 7.39
N ASP A 78 3.64 -8.73 8.47
CA ASP A 78 2.49 -9.65 8.42
C ASP A 78 1.21 -8.84 8.60
N TRP A 79 0.42 -8.71 7.57
CA TRP A 79 -0.82 -7.94 7.58
C TRP A 79 -1.83 -8.40 8.65
N ARG A 80 -1.77 -9.68 9.06
CA ARG A 80 -2.65 -10.26 10.09
C ARG A 80 -2.40 -9.66 11.47
N ASP A 81 -1.21 -9.15 11.73
CA ASP A 81 -0.90 -8.44 12.97
C ASP A 81 -1.69 -7.12 13.10
N GLY A 82 -2.10 -6.53 11.98
CA GLY A 82 -2.79 -5.23 11.90
C GLY A 82 -4.31 -5.32 11.74
N VAL A 83 -4.95 -6.48 12.01
CA VAL A 83 -6.40 -6.63 11.93
C VAL A 83 -6.99 -7.18 13.23
N GLY A 84 -8.30 -7.06 13.40
CA GLY A 84 -8.99 -7.45 14.64
C GLY A 84 -8.85 -6.41 15.77
N PRO A 85 -9.22 -6.76 17.01
CA PRO A 85 -9.22 -5.81 18.11
C PRO A 85 -7.82 -5.29 18.42
N VAL A 86 -7.63 -3.97 18.39
CA VAL A 86 -6.31 -3.30 18.57
C VAL A 86 -5.58 -3.78 19.83
N LYS A 87 -6.32 -3.98 20.95
CA LYS A 87 -5.73 -4.43 22.22
C LYS A 87 -5.11 -5.82 22.16
N SER A 88 -5.48 -6.63 21.17
CA SER A 88 -4.99 -8.00 20.99
C SER A 88 -3.86 -8.09 19.98
N ARG A 89 -3.55 -7.00 19.28
CA ARG A 89 -2.52 -6.98 18.25
C ARG A 89 -1.11 -7.00 18.86
N PRO A 90 -0.19 -7.75 18.28
CA PRO A 90 1.17 -7.84 18.80
C PRO A 90 1.94 -6.51 18.57
N ARG A 91 2.79 -6.16 19.52
CA ARG A 91 3.82 -5.15 19.30
C ARG A 91 5.07 -5.85 18.79
N LYS A 92 5.59 -5.44 17.66
CA LYS A 92 6.74 -6.05 17.02
C LYS A 92 7.82 -5.01 16.69
N ILE A 93 9.07 -5.46 16.60
CA ILE A 93 10.13 -4.63 16.04
C ILE A 93 9.98 -4.60 14.52
N ASP A 94 9.86 -3.40 13.96
CA ASP A 94 10.03 -3.21 12.52
C ASP A 94 11.54 -3.16 12.20
N LEU A 95 11.98 -4.08 11.36
CA LEU A 95 13.39 -4.24 11.03
C LEU A 95 13.86 -3.24 9.97
N ALA A 96 12.96 -2.70 9.16
CA ALA A 96 13.30 -1.71 8.15
C ALA A 96 13.68 -0.36 8.78
N TRP A 97 12.86 0.12 9.70
CA TRP A 97 13.02 1.45 10.32
C TRP A 97 13.47 1.39 11.78
N LYS A 98 13.69 0.18 12.32
CA LYS A 98 14.18 -0.06 13.70
C LYS A 98 13.30 0.60 14.75
N SER A 99 12.00 0.62 14.51
CA SER A 99 10.98 1.17 15.40
C SER A 99 10.09 0.06 15.96
N ILE A 100 9.34 0.36 17.02
CA ILE A 100 8.33 -0.55 17.53
C ILE A 100 7.04 -0.27 16.78
N GLU A 101 6.57 -1.26 16.00
CA GLU A 101 5.25 -1.24 15.40
C GLU A 101 4.21 -1.68 16.43
N THR A 102 3.26 -0.80 16.70
CA THR A 102 2.19 -1.02 17.69
C THR A 102 0.97 -1.70 17.09
N ASN A 103 0.88 -1.70 15.76
CA ASN A 103 -0.27 -2.20 15.00
C ASN A 103 -1.61 -1.51 15.36
N GLU A 104 -1.57 -0.29 15.90
CA GLU A 104 -2.79 0.49 16.16
C GLU A 104 -3.52 0.88 14.87
N VAL A 105 -2.75 1.12 13.80
CA VAL A 105 -3.25 1.34 12.45
C VAL A 105 -2.90 0.14 11.58
N GLY A 106 -3.89 -0.53 11.08
CA GLY A 106 -3.72 -1.63 10.13
C GLY A 106 -4.65 -1.46 8.92
N THR A 107 -4.97 -2.57 8.26
CA THR A 107 -5.80 -2.54 7.05
C THR A 107 -7.14 -1.87 7.27
N ASP A 108 -7.85 -2.21 8.35
CA ASP A 108 -9.22 -1.72 8.59
C ASP A 108 -9.25 -0.23 8.94
N GLU A 109 -8.31 0.24 9.76
CA GLU A 109 -8.19 1.65 10.10
C GLU A 109 -7.79 2.49 8.89
N PHE A 110 -6.80 2.02 8.12
CA PHE A 110 -6.39 2.72 6.90
C PHE A 110 -7.54 2.80 5.89
N MET A 111 -8.29 1.73 5.69
CA MET A 111 -9.41 1.72 4.75
C MET A 111 -10.55 2.66 5.18
N LYS A 112 -10.87 2.72 6.49
CA LYS A 112 -11.83 3.71 7.01
C LYS A 112 -11.37 5.13 6.74
N TRP A 113 -10.08 5.41 6.96
CA TRP A 113 -9.48 6.71 6.68
C TRP A 113 -9.53 7.05 5.18
N ALA A 114 -9.17 6.11 4.32
CA ALA A 114 -9.17 6.29 2.87
C ALA A 114 -10.58 6.55 2.33
N GLU A 115 -11.57 5.77 2.75
CA GLU A 115 -12.98 5.94 2.36
C GLU A 115 -13.53 7.31 2.83
N LYS A 116 -13.25 7.71 4.08
CA LYS A 116 -13.68 9.01 4.64
C LYS A 116 -13.13 10.18 3.84
N ASN A 117 -11.93 10.03 3.26
CA ASN A 117 -11.24 11.06 2.51
C ASN A 117 -11.39 10.92 0.97
N ALA A 118 -12.22 10.00 0.49
CA ALA A 118 -12.41 9.71 -0.94
C ALA A 118 -11.08 9.42 -1.68
N ILE A 119 -10.18 8.70 -1.02
CA ILE A 119 -8.87 8.29 -1.53
C ILE A 119 -8.97 6.87 -2.08
N ASP A 120 -8.48 6.66 -3.30
CA ASP A 120 -8.35 5.34 -3.90
C ASP A 120 -7.10 4.63 -3.35
N PRO A 121 -7.24 3.48 -2.66
CA PRO A 121 -6.11 2.79 -2.06
C PRO A 121 -5.33 1.97 -3.08
N MET A 122 -4.00 2.03 -2.99
CA MET A 122 -3.08 1.14 -3.68
C MET A 122 -2.34 0.31 -2.63
N PHE A 123 -2.61 -0.99 -2.54
CA PHE A 123 -2.02 -1.84 -1.51
C PHE A 123 -0.78 -2.58 -2.00
N ALA A 124 0.25 -2.66 -1.15
CA ALA A 124 1.42 -3.47 -1.39
C ALA A 124 1.35 -4.77 -0.58
N VAL A 125 1.65 -5.90 -1.21
CA VAL A 125 1.79 -7.19 -0.54
C VAL A 125 3.25 -7.49 -0.23
N ASN A 126 3.49 -8.22 0.86
CA ASN A 126 4.82 -8.65 1.25
C ASN A 126 5.32 -9.80 0.35
N LEU A 127 6.26 -9.52 -0.55
CA LEU A 127 7.01 -10.53 -1.29
C LEU A 127 8.49 -10.62 -0.88
N GLY A 128 8.86 -9.95 0.22
CA GLY A 128 10.16 -10.10 0.86
C GLY A 128 10.23 -11.38 1.68
N THR A 129 9.64 -11.34 2.88
CA THR A 129 9.52 -12.48 3.79
C THR A 129 8.21 -13.23 3.66
N GLY A 130 7.19 -12.62 3.05
CA GLY A 130 5.91 -13.23 2.77
C GLY A 130 5.93 -14.16 1.55
N ASP A 131 4.84 -14.85 1.35
CA ASP A 131 4.65 -15.82 0.28
C ASP A 131 3.36 -15.55 -0.54
N ILE A 132 3.14 -16.37 -1.55
CA ILE A 132 1.95 -16.30 -2.41
C ILE A 132 0.66 -16.42 -1.58
N LYS A 133 0.65 -17.29 -0.57
CA LYS A 133 -0.54 -17.47 0.29
C LYS A 133 -0.83 -16.21 1.09
N SER A 134 0.19 -15.55 1.61
CA SER A 134 0.02 -14.30 2.34
C SER A 134 -0.56 -13.20 1.46
N ALA A 135 -0.10 -13.07 0.22
CA ALA A 135 -0.64 -12.11 -0.74
C ALA A 135 -2.11 -12.39 -1.08
N VAL A 136 -2.43 -13.66 -1.37
CA VAL A 136 -3.80 -14.09 -1.69
C VAL A 136 -4.73 -13.92 -0.49
N SER A 137 -4.28 -14.26 0.73
CA SER A 137 -5.09 -14.13 1.94
C SER A 137 -5.42 -12.69 2.29
N LEU A 138 -4.50 -11.74 2.06
CA LEU A 138 -4.81 -10.33 2.21
C LEU A 138 -5.84 -9.86 1.18
N LEU A 139 -5.71 -10.27 -0.08
CA LEU A 139 -6.70 -9.97 -1.12
C LEU A 139 -8.06 -10.57 -0.78
N GLU A 140 -8.11 -11.82 -0.30
CA GLU A 140 -9.34 -12.47 0.16
C GLU A 140 -10.00 -11.70 1.30
N TYR A 141 -9.21 -11.29 2.30
CA TYR A 141 -9.67 -10.44 3.39
C TYR A 141 -10.30 -9.15 2.86
N CYS A 142 -9.64 -8.49 1.94
CA CYS A 142 -10.08 -7.18 1.44
C CYS A 142 -11.24 -7.25 0.44
N ASN A 143 -11.21 -8.19 -0.50
CA ASN A 143 -12.05 -8.13 -1.68
C ASN A 143 -13.09 -9.26 -1.78
N PHE A 144 -12.91 -10.39 -1.10
CA PHE A 144 -13.85 -11.49 -1.25
C PHE A 144 -15.14 -11.23 -0.46
N PRO A 145 -16.33 -11.53 -1.03
CA PRO A 145 -17.61 -11.14 -0.41
C PRO A 145 -17.86 -11.76 0.97
N GLY A 146 -17.63 -13.05 1.15
CA GLY A 146 -17.89 -13.78 2.39
C GLY A 146 -17.95 -15.28 2.18
N GLY A 147 -18.03 -16.03 3.28
CA GLY A 147 -18.13 -17.50 3.24
C GLY A 147 -16.77 -18.19 3.14
N THR A 148 -15.69 -17.47 3.36
CA THR A 148 -14.33 -18.00 3.43
C THR A 148 -13.62 -17.47 4.67
N TYR A 149 -12.57 -18.16 5.12
CA TYR A 149 -11.90 -17.86 6.39
C TYR A 149 -11.50 -16.37 6.53
N TYR A 150 -10.83 -15.78 5.53
CA TYR A 150 -10.37 -14.40 5.64
C TYR A 150 -11.48 -13.40 5.35
N SER A 151 -12.39 -13.68 4.46
CA SER A 151 -13.54 -12.77 4.22
C SER A 151 -14.49 -12.74 5.44
N ASP A 152 -14.68 -13.85 6.11
CA ASP A 152 -15.48 -13.92 7.34
C ASP A 152 -14.75 -13.26 8.51
N MET A 153 -13.42 -13.40 8.62
CA MET A 153 -12.60 -12.64 9.57
C MET A 153 -12.78 -11.11 9.40
N ARG A 154 -12.80 -10.58 8.17
CA ARG A 154 -13.12 -9.17 7.93
C ARG A 154 -14.50 -8.80 8.48
N ARG A 155 -15.50 -9.66 8.25
CA ARG A 155 -16.89 -9.42 8.73
C ARG A 155 -16.96 -9.45 10.26
N GLU A 156 -16.28 -10.38 10.89
CA GLU A 156 -16.14 -10.45 12.35
C GLU A 156 -15.44 -9.21 12.93
N ASN A 157 -14.49 -8.64 12.18
CA ASN A 157 -13.82 -7.38 12.53
C ASN A 157 -14.71 -6.14 12.27
N GLY A 158 -15.96 -6.33 11.87
CA GLY A 158 -16.97 -5.27 11.74
C GLY A 158 -17.11 -4.67 10.34
N ARG A 159 -16.46 -5.26 9.33
CA ARG A 159 -16.61 -4.81 7.94
C ARG A 159 -17.36 -5.87 7.11
N GLU A 160 -18.66 -5.69 6.97
CA GLU A 160 -19.53 -6.61 6.24
C GLU A 160 -19.20 -6.69 4.74
N LYS A 161 -19.08 -5.53 4.08
CA LYS A 161 -18.82 -5.44 2.64
C LYS A 161 -17.31 -5.50 2.34
N PRO A 162 -16.92 -6.07 1.19
CA PRO A 162 -15.54 -5.94 0.70
C PRO A 162 -15.08 -4.48 0.63
N TYR A 163 -13.78 -4.25 0.79
CA TYR A 163 -13.17 -2.95 0.53
C TYR A 163 -13.08 -2.64 -0.97
N GLY A 164 -12.94 -3.67 -1.80
CA GLY A 164 -12.88 -3.52 -3.25
C GLY A 164 -11.61 -2.82 -3.71
N ILE A 165 -10.47 -3.12 -3.10
CA ILE A 165 -9.18 -2.54 -3.47
C ILE A 165 -8.80 -3.01 -4.86
N HIS A 166 -8.62 -2.06 -5.79
CA HIS A 166 -8.40 -2.38 -7.20
C HIS A 166 -6.91 -2.53 -7.54
N THR A 167 -6.04 -1.68 -7.00
CA THR A 167 -4.62 -1.64 -7.38
C THR A 167 -3.72 -2.26 -6.32
N TRP A 168 -2.87 -3.21 -6.74
CA TRP A 168 -2.00 -3.98 -5.86
C TRP A 168 -0.56 -4.00 -6.34
N CYS A 169 0.39 -3.70 -5.44
CA CYS A 169 1.82 -3.75 -5.70
C CYS A 169 2.39 -5.09 -5.22
N LEU A 170 3.10 -5.78 -6.09
CA LEU A 170 3.76 -7.06 -5.79
C LEU A 170 5.15 -6.82 -5.19
N GLY A 171 5.19 -6.50 -3.89
CA GLY A 171 6.41 -6.17 -3.17
C GLY A 171 6.83 -4.71 -3.30
N ASN A 172 8.05 -4.41 -2.84
CA ASN A 172 8.68 -3.09 -2.88
C ASN A 172 10.19 -3.21 -3.09
N GLU A 173 10.74 -2.53 -4.10
CA GLU A 173 12.20 -2.40 -4.33
C GLU A 173 12.97 -3.72 -4.16
N MET A 174 12.44 -4.80 -4.71
CA MET A 174 12.92 -6.16 -4.41
C MET A 174 14.34 -6.44 -4.90
N ASP A 175 14.92 -5.55 -5.72
CA ASP A 175 16.33 -5.55 -6.17
C ASP A 175 17.30 -4.90 -5.17
N GLY A 176 16.78 -4.14 -4.20
CA GLY A 176 17.59 -3.40 -3.24
C GLY A 176 18.20 -4.31 -2.16
N ASP A 177 19.52 -4.24 -1.95
CA ASP A 177 20.21 -5.01 -0.91
C ASP A 177 19.82 -4.58 0.53
N TRP A 178 19.22 -3.41 0.67
CA TRP A 178 18.62 -2.94 1.93
C TRP A 178 17.27 -3.58 2.25
N GLN A 179 16.59 -4.17 1.25
CA GLN A 179 15.29 -4.80 1.44
C GLN A 179 15.42 -6.16 2.14
N ILE A 180 14.58 -6.36 3.15
CA ILE A 180 14.47 -7.67 3.79
C ILE A 180 13.88 -8.67 2.80
N GLY A 181 14.63 -9.74 2.53
CA GLY A 181 14.24 -10.74 1.54
C GLY A 181 14.37 -10.26 0.10
N HIS A 182 15.32 -9.33 -0.17
CA HIS A 182 15.64 -8.92 -1.55
C HIS A 182 15.93 -10.12 -2.45
N LYS A 183 15.81 -9.94 -3.74
CA LYS A 183 15.83 -11.02 -4.72
C LYS A 183 16.64 -10.61 -5.94
N THR A 184 17.14 -11.58 -6.67
CA THR A 184 17.54 -11.38 -8.06
C THR A 184 16.33 -11.11 -8.94
N ALA A 185 16.51 -10.54 -10.12
CA ALA A 185 15.44 -10.32 -11.08
C ALA A 185 14.66 -11.60 -11.40
N TRP A 186 15.38 -12.71 -11.54
CA TRP A 186 14.79 -14.02 -11.82
C TRP A 186 13.91 -14.52 -10.65
N GLU A 187 14.43 -14.50 -9.44
CA GLU A 187 13.69 -14.94 -8.24
C GLU A 187 12.44 -14.07 -8.03
N TYR A 188 12.59 -12.76 -8.18
CA TYR A 188 11.47 -11.85 -8.08
C TYR A 188 10.44 -12.08 -9.19
N GLY A 189 10.87 -12.18 -10.44
CA GLY A 189 10.00 -12.46 -11.57
C GLY A 189 9.18 -13.74 -11.37
N ARG A 190 9.81 -14.79 -10.81
CA ARG A 190 9.10 -16.04 -10.50
C ARG A 190 8.04 -15.87 -9.43
N ILE A 191 8.37 -15.29 -8.28
CA ILE A 191 7.38 -15.13 -7.19
C ILE A 191 6.29 -14.13 -7.55
N ALA A 192 6.63 -13.02 -8.21
CA ALA A 192 5.65 -12.02 -8.63
C ALA A 192 4.67 -12.59 -9.66
N HIS A 193 5.17 -13.36 -10.64
CA HIS A 193 4.31 -14.04 -11.61
C HIS A 193 3.31 -14.99 -10.94
N GLU A 194 3.77 -15.85 -10.04
CA GLU A 194 2.89 -16.83 -9.39
C GLU A 194 1.93 -16.16 -8.38
N ALA A 195 2.40 -15.14 -7.65
CA ALA A 195 1.52 -14.35 -6.79
C ALA A 195 0.45 -13.62 -7.60
N GLY A 196 0.85 -12.95 -8.68
CA GLY A 196 -0.08 -12.26 -9.57
C GLY A 196 -1.11 -13.18 -10.20
N LYS A 197 -0.69 -14.36 -10.66
CA LYS A 197 -1.59 -15.39 -11.18
C LYS A 197 -2.60 -15.83 -10.12
N ALA A 198 -2.15 -16.14 -8.92
CA ALA A 198 -3.02 -16.59 -7.83
C ALA A 198 -4.01 -15.49 -7.40
N MET A 199 -3.54 -14.25 -7.28
CA MET A 199 -4.41 -13.10 -6.97
C MET A 199 -5.44 -12.85 -8.07
N LYS A 200 -5.07 -12.96 -9.34
CA LYS A 200 -6.00 -12.82 -10.48
C LYS A 200 -7.01 -13.96 -10.59
N LEU A 201 -6.68 -15.15 -10.11
CA LEU A 201 -7.64 -16.26 -10.01
C LEU A 201 -8.70 -15.99 -8.93
N LEU A 202 -8.34 -15.29 -7.86
CA LEU A 202 -9.27 -14.89 -6.81
C LEU A 202 -10.14 -13.70 -7.24
N ASP A 203 -9.50 -12.66 -7.80
CA ASP A 203 -10.18 -11.44 -8.27
C ASP A 203 -9.58 -10.98 -9.60
N PRO A 204 -10.19 -11.32 -10.74
CA PRO A 204 -9.67 -10.93 -12.07
C PRO A 204 -9.74 -9.43 -12.34
N SER A 205 -10.50 -8.66 -11.57
CA SER A 205 -10.71 -7.22 -11.78
C SER A 205 -9.55 -6.35 -11.31
N ILE A 206 -8.70 -6.84 -10.40
CA ILE A 206 -7.61 -6.06 -9.82
C ILE A 206 -6.54 -5.69 -10.86
N GLU A 207 -5.89 -4.56 -10.67
CA GLU A 207 -4.66 -4.18 -11.38
C GLU A 207 -3.43 -4.54 -10.54
N LEU A 208 -2.37 -5.02 -11.21
CA LEU A 208 -1.13 -5.42 -10.54
C LEU A 208 0.03 -4.54 -11.01
N THR A 209 0.82 -4.07 -10.06
CA THR A 209 2.06 -3.33 -10.29
C THR A 209 3.24 -4.16 -9.79
N VAL A 210 4.25 -4.33 -10.62
CA VAL A 210 5.50 -5.02 -10.27
C VAL A 210 6.62 -4.01 -9.97
N CYS A 211 7.63 -4.45 -9.20
CA CYS A 211 8.86 -3.69 -9.06
C CYS A 211 9.69 -3.77 -10.35
N GLY A 212 10.27 -2.66 -10.75
CA GLY A 212 11.45 -2.63 -11.60
C GLY A 212 12.69 -2.42 -10.74
N SER A 213 13.83 -2.06 -11.34
CA SER A 213 15.01 -1.68 -10.56
C SER A 213 14.75 -0.37 -9.79
N SER A 214 15.11 -0.37 -8.51
CA SER A 214 14.95 0.78 -7.62
C SER A 214 15.94 1.91 -7.93
N MET A 215 17.12 1.60 -8.49
CA MET A 215 18.14 2.60 -8.85
C MET A 215 18.92 2.21 -10.10
N SER A 216 19.13 3.17 -10.99
CA SER A 216 19.97 2.99 -12.20
C SER A 216 21.46 2.70 -11.91
N SER A 217 21.90 2.96 -10.68
CA SER A 217 23.25 2.63 -10.20
C SER A 217 23.39 1.20 -9.69
N ASN A 218 22.29 0.46 -9.54
CA ASN A 218 22.37 -0.93 -9.12
C ASN A 218 23.06 -1.79 -10.21
N ALA A 219 23.94 -2.71 -9.77
CA ALA A 219 24.64 -3.61 -10.67
C ALA A 219 23.69 -4.46 -11.53
N THR A 220 22.49 -4.72 -11.01
CA THR A 220 21.45 -5.53 -11.65
C THR A 220 20.43 -4.72 -12.46
N PHE A 221 20.63 -3.40 -12.62
CA PHE A 221 19.65 -2.52 -13.28
C PHE A 221 19.19 -3.01 -14.67
N GLY A 222 20.09 -3.60 -15.43
CA GLY A 222 19.79 -4.15 -16.76
C GLY A 222 19.06 -5.49 -16.76
N GLU A 223 18.88 -6.12 -15.61
CA GLU A 223 18.22 -7.42 -15.43
C GLU A 223 16.75 -7.30 -15.03
N TRP A 224 16.32 -6.11 -14.58
CA TRP A 224 14.99 -5.80 -14.03
C TRP A 224 14.03 -5.10 -14.99
#